data_19887038ecc711da93636b4616ac0d07
#
_entry.id   19887038ecc711da93636b4616ac0d07
#
_cell.length_a   1.000
_cell.length_b   1.000
_cell.length_c   1.000
_cell.angle_alpha   90.00
_cell.angle_beta   90.00
_cell.angle_gamma   90.00
#
_symmetry.space_group_name_H-M   'P 1'
#
loop_
_entity.id
_entity.type
_entity.pdbx_description
1 polymer ?
#
loop_
_entity_poly.entity_id
_entity_poly.type
_entity_poly.pdbx_seq_one_letter_code
_entity_poly.pdbx_strand_id
1 'polypeptide(L)'
;GAGKSTLFNLVSGALRPSRGRVRLEGIDVTGLPPYRLHAAGLARSFQITNLFAKLTVFENLRLGAQALEGCGRSLLPPARSRRALDRVDELLDRFALAQRADSLAGHLSHGEQRRLEIALALAAAPKLLLLDEPTQGMSHGDTAETAALIKSLASEVTILLIEHDIGLVMDLSDHVIVLHQGRKLAEGMPAAIRADAGVRAAYLGTG
;
A
#
# COMPACT_ATOMS: atom_id res chain seq x y z
N GLY A 1 11.11 15.58 9.82
CA GLY A 1 11.14 14.95 8.54
C GLY A 1 12.35 14.07 8.24
N ALA A 2 12.26 12.72 8.49
CA ALA A 2 13.38 11.81 8.18
C ALA A 2 13.59 11.55 6.67
N GLY A 3 12.66 12.02 5.80
CA GLY A 3 12.70 11.81 4.34
C GLY A 3 11.90 10.60 3.85
N LYS A 4 11.12 9.93 4.70
CA LYS A 4 10.33 8.74 4.34
C LYS A 4 9.32 9.03 3.21
N SER A 5 8.46 10.04 3.38
CA SER A 5 7.46 10.43 2.38
C SER A 5 8.11 10.92 1.07
N THR A 6 9.28 11.55 1.15
CA THR A 6 10.07 11.92 -0.04
C THR A 6 10.50 10.68 -0.79
N LEU A 7 11.04 9.65 -0.11
CA LEU A 7 11.41 8.37 -0.72
C LEU A 7 10.20 7.71 -1.39
N PHE A 8 9.06 7.66 -0.72
CA PHE A 8 7.82 7.14 -1.29
C PHE A 8 7.39 7.86 -2.56
N ASN A 9 7.45 9.19 -2.55
CA ASN A 9 7.12 10.01 -3.71
C ASN A 9 8.09 9.80 -4.88
N LEU A 10 9.37 9.54 -4.60
CA LEU A 10 10.36 9.19 -5.62
C LEU A 10 10.10 7.80 -6.22
N VAL A 11 9.81 6.80 -5.38
CA VAL A 11 9.53 5.42 -5.80
C VAL A 11 8.21 5.35 -6.58
N SER A 12 7.18 6.09 -6.14
CA SER A 12 5.85 6.10 -6.77
C SER A 12 5.73 7.03 -7.99
N GLY A 13 6.83 7.70 -8.39
CA GLY A 13 6.83 8.59 -9.55
C GLY A 13 6.11 9.93 -9.34
N ALA A 14 5.68 10.25 -8.12
CA ALA A 14 5.11 11.54 -7.77
C ALA A 14 6.18 12.65 -7.74
N LEU A 15 7.44 12.28 -7.46
CA LEU A 15 8.62 13.14 -7.59
C LEU A 15 9.64 12.48 -8.53
N ARG A 16 10.34 13.30 -9.30
CA ARG A 16 11.43 12.83 -10.18
C ARG A 16 12.75 12.87 -9.41
N PRO A 17 13.52 11.77 -9.34
CA PRO A 17 14.82 11.77 -8.69
C PRO A 17 15.82 12.61 -9.48
N SER A 18 16.63 13.42 -8.78
CA SER A 18 17.74 14.18 -9.38
C SER A 18 18.96 13.29 -9.65
N ARG A 19 19.13 12.22 -8.88
CA ARG A 19 20.20 11.21 -9.02
C ARG A 19 19.70 9.86 -8.51
N GLY A 20 20.41 8.79 -8.89
CA GLY A 20 20.06 7.43 -8.50
C GLY A 20 19.08 6.77 -9.48
N ARG A 21 18.71 5.54 -9.16
CA ARG A 21 17.81 4.72 -9.99
C ARG A 21 16.79 4.00 -9.12
N VAL A 22 15.59 3.83 -9.67
CA VAL A 22 14.54 2.99 -9.11
C VAL A 22 14.37 1.79 -10.03
N ARG A 23 14.44 0.58 -9.49
CA ARG A 23 14.24 -0.65 -10.25
C ARG A 23 13.11 -1.47 -9.63
N LEU A 24 12.24 -1.97 -10.48
CA LEU A 24 11.18 -2.90 -10.11
C LEU A 24 11.44 -4.22 -10.87
N GLU A 25 11.67 -5.31 -10.14
CA GLU A 25 12.06 -6.61 -10.73
C GLU A 25 13.23 -6.50 -11.72
N GLY A 26 14.25 -5.72 -11.39
CA GLY A 26 15.42 -5.50 -12.24
C GLY A 26 15.22 -4.51 -13.38
N ILE A 27 14.00 -4.13 -13.71
CA ILE A 27 13.66 -3.16 -14.77
C ILE A 27 13.83 -1.74 -14.23
N ASP A 28 14.55 -0.89 -14.96
CA ASP A 28 14.71 0.52 -14.61
C ASP A 28 13.40 1.27 -14.87
N VAL A 29 12.79 1.76 -13.79
CA VAL A 29 11.53 2.52 -13.81
C VAL A 29 11.74 3.97 -13.37
N THR A 30 12.98 4.43 -13.34
CA THR A 30 13.36 5.75 -12.83
C THR A 30 12.64 6.88 -13.57
N GLY A 31 11.93 7.71 -12.81
CA GLY A 31 11.23 8.89 -13.34
C GLY A 31 10.04 8.58 -14.26
N LEU A 32 9.60 7.33 -14.30
CA LEU A 32 8.34 6.99 -14.96
C LEU A 32 7.16 7.66 -14.23
N PRO A 33 6.16 8.13 -14.95
CA PRO A 33 4.96 8.70 -14.35
C PRO A 33 4.12 7.60 -13.64
N PRO A 34 3.30 7.97 -12.64
CA PRO A 34 2.54 7.01 -11.82
C PRO A 34 1.72 5.98 -12.62
N TYR A 35 1.09 6.39 -13.72
CA TYR A 35 0.28 5.47 -14.54
C TYR A 35 1.13 4.37 -15.21
N ARG A 36 2.40 4.67 -15.58
CA ARG A 36 3.33 3.66 -16.12
C ARG A 36 3.88 2.76 -15.03
N LEU A 37 4.14 3.29 -13.84
CA LEU A 37 4.51 2.49 -12.67
C LEU A 37 3.39 1.53 -12.29
N HIS A 38 2.14 2.00 -12.32
CA HIS A 38 0.98 1.16 -12.09
C HIS A 38 0.90 0.01 -13.13
N ALA A 39 1.09 0.32 -14.42
CA ALA A 39 1.14 -0.69 -15.47
C ALA A 39 2.33 -1.67 -15.31
N ALA A 40 3.43 -1.25 -14.68
CA ALA A 40 4.58 -2.10 -14.35
C ALA A 40 4.34 -2.97 -13.10
N GLY A 41 3.23 -2.78 -12.38
CA GLY A 41 2.84 -3.55 -11.20
C GLY A 41 3.15 -2.87 -9.86
N LEU A 42 3.30 -1.54 -9.82
CA LEU A 42 3.43 -0.79 -8.58
C LEU A 42 2.08 -0.17 -8.22
N ALA A 43 1.52 -0.51 -7.08
CA ALA A 43 0.35 0.16 -6.51
C ALA A 43 0.74 0.96 -5.26
N ARG A 44 0.04 2.06 -5.01
CA ARG A 44 0.20 2.89 -3.82
C ARG A 44 -1.16 3.16 -3.19
N SER A 45 -1.29 2.92 -1.88
CA SER A 45 -2.37 3.50 -1.10
C SER A 45 -2.01 4.94 -0.74
N PHE A 46 -2.96 5.85 -0.80
CA PHE A 46 -2.73 7.27 -0.50
C PHE A 46 -3.10 7.56 0.95
N GLN A 47 -2.42 8.55 1.57
CA GLN A 47 -2.76 9.07 2.92
C GLN A 47 -4.16 9.70 3.00
N ILE A 48 -4.70 10.17 1.87
CA ILE A 48 -6.04 10.74 1.77
C ILE A 48 -6.92 9.69 1.10
N THR A 49 -8.07 9.42 1.69
CA THR A 49 -9.07 8.49 1.19
C THR A 49 -9.42 8.81 -0.26
N ASN A 50 -8.86 8.04 -1.20
CA ASN A 50 -9.13 8.18 -2.64
C ASN A 50 -10.27 7.26 -3.09
N LEU A 51 -11.21 6.99 -2.18
CA LEU A 51 -12.41 6.25 -2.52
C LEU A 51 -13.41 7.15 -3.26
N PHE A 52 -14.06 6.60 -4.24
CA PHE A 52 -15.20 7.23 -4.84
C PHE A 52 -16.39 7.13 -3.87
N ALA A 53 -16.53 8.08 -2.95
CA ALA A 53 -17.48 8.06 -1.84
C ALA A 53 -18.95 7.87 -2.28
N LYS A 54 -19.29 8.30 -3.49
CA LYS A 54 -20.63 8.21 -4.09
C LYS A 54 -20.86 6.91 -4.88
N LEU A 55 -19.84 6.06 -5.01
CA LEU A 55 -19.95 4.74 -5.59
C LEU A 55 -20.04 3.70 -4.48
N THR A 56 -20.62 2.55 -4.80
CA THR A 56 -20.67 1.41 -3.88
C THR A 56 -19.27 0.81 -3.68
N VAL A 57 -19.10 0.00 -2.65
CA VAL A 57 -17.88 -0.78 -2.41
C VAL A 57 -17.54 -1.63 -3.62
N PHE A 58 -18.55 -2.35 -4.15
CA PHE A 58 -18.42 -3.16 -5.37
C PHE A 58 -17.91 -2.33 -6.56
N GLU A 59 -18.52 -1.18 -6.82
CA GLU A 59 -18.15 -0.31 -7.94
C GLU A 59 -16.73 0.25 -7.80
N ASN A 60 -16.31 0.61 -6.58
CA ASN A 60 -14.93 1.03 -6.32
C ASN A 60 -13.94 -0.09 -6.70
N LEU A 61 -14.15 -1.31 -6.18
CA LEU A 61 -13.29 -2.44 -6.47
C LEU A 61 -13.28 -2.81 -7.96
N ARG A 62 -14.45 -2.76 -8.60
CA ARG A 62 -14.58 -3.03 -10.04
C ARG A 62 -13.77 -2.05 -10.88
N LEU A 63 -13.76 -0.75 -10.53
CA LEU A 63 -12.92 0.24 -11.21
C LEU A 63 -11.44 -0.10 -11.10
N GLY A 64 -10.97 -0.52 -9.91
CA GLY A 64 -9.60 -0.96 -9.70
C GLY A 64 -9.25 -2.21 -10.50
N ALA A 65 -10.14 -3.19 -10.54
CA ALA A 65 -9.93 -4.45 -11.24
C ALA A 65 -9.94 -4.31 -12.78
N GLN A 66 -10.47 -3.22 -13.34
CA GLN A 66 -10.40 -2.96 -14.79
C GLN A 66 -8.97 -2.90 -15.33
N ALA A 67 -8.01 -2.52 -14.49
CA ALA A 67 -6.60 -2.51 -14.88
C ALA A 67 -6.08 -3.90 -15.31
N LEU A 68 -6.72 -4.99 -14.87
CA LEU A 68 -6.40 -6.37 -15.28
C LEU A 68 -6.71 -6.67 -16.75
N GLU A 69 -7.54 -5.85 -17.40
CA GLU A 69 -7.98 -6.08 -18.78
C GLU A 69 -6.99 -5.57 -19.84
N GLY A 70 -6.01 -4.76 -19.46
CA GLY A 70 -5.07 -4.10 -20.38
C GLY A 70 -5.72 -3.03 -21.28
N CYS A 71 -4.92 -2.09 -21.78
CA CYS A 71 -5.39 -0.95 -22.57
C CYS A 71 -6.13 -1.26 -23.87
N GLY A 72 -6.05 -2.49 -24.39
CA GLY A 72 -6.69 -2.87 -25.66
C GLY A 72 -8.13 -3.37 -25.54
N ARG A 73 -8.58 -3.76 -24.34
CA ARG A 73 -9.94 -4.29 -24.10
C ARG A 73 -10.86 -3.30 -23.35
N SER A 74 -10.38 -2.12 -23.06
CA SER A 74 -11.13 -1.05 -22.38
C SER A 74 -12.38 -0.57 -23.14
N LEU A 75 -12.59 -1.02 -24.36
CA LEU A 75 -13.82 -0.73 -25.14
C LEU A 75 -15.00 -1.67 -24.79
N LEU A 76 -14.76 -2.76 -24.06
CA LEU A 76 -15.84 -3.60 -23.54
C LEU A 76 -16.42 -2.95 -22.27
N PRO A 77 -17.77 -2.93 -22.14
CA PRO A 77 -18.37 -2.47 -20.89
C PRO A 77 -17.77 -3.23 -19.71
N PRO A 78 -17.30 -2.55 -18.65
CA PRO A 78 -16.67 -3.19 -17.49
C PRO A 78 -17.51 -4.28 -16.84
N ALA A 79 -18.82 -4.22 -17.01
CA ALA A 79 -19.80 -5.19 -16.51
C ALA A 79 -19.68 -6.59 -17.15
N ARG A 80 -18.81 -6.80 -18.14
CA ARG A 80 -18.69 -8.09 -18.88
C ARG A 80 -17.36 -8.80 -18.67
N SER A 81 -16.42 -8.21 -17.92
CA SER A 81 -15.17 -8.90 -17.63
C SER A 81 -15.33 -9.87 -16.47
N ARG A 82 -15.43 -11.16 -16.79
CA ARG A 82 -15.51 -12.21 -15.77
C ARG A 82 -14.30 -12.18 -14.85
N ARG A 83 -13.10 -11.98 -15.38
CA ARG A 83 -11.87 -11.88 -14.58
C ARG A 83 -11.89 -10.73 -13.57
N ALA A 84 -12.40 -9.57 -13.97
CA ALA A 84 -12.52 -8.42 -13.08
C ALA A 84 -13.59 -8.67 -12.00
N LEU A 85 -14.71 -9.31 -12.34
CA LEU A 85 -15.76 -9.66 -11.40
C LEU A 85 -15.29 -10.70 -10.38
N ASP A 86 -14.67 -11.79 -10.85
CA ASP A 86 -14.10 -12.83 -9.97
C ASP A 86 -13.07 -12.21 -8.98
N ARG A 87 -12.28 -11.24 -9.44
CA ARG A 87 -11.34 -10.53 -8.57
C ARG A 87 -12.04 -9.63 -7.54
N VAL A 88 -13.14 -8.99 -7.91
CA VAL A 88 -13.93 -8.18 -6.97
C VAL A 88 -14.53 -9.07 -5.89
N ASP A 89 -15.13 -10.20 -6.24
CA ASP A 89 -15.72 -11.14 -5.29
C ASP A 89 -14.66 -11.67 -4.31
N GLU A 90 -13.49 -12.07 -4.81
CA GLU A 90 -12.34 -12.47 -3.99
C GLU A 90 -11.93 -11.39 -2.98
N LEU A 91 -11.84 -10.12 -3.43
CA LEU A 91 -11.45 -9.01 -2.58
C LEU A 91 -12.53 -8.67 -1.55
N LEU A 92 -13.81 -8.72 -1.91
CA LEU A 92 -14.92 -8.50 -1.00
C LEU A 92 -14.88 -9.50 0.18
N ASP A 93 -14.66 -10.77 -0.13
CA ASP A 93 -14.58 -11.83 0.89
C ASP A 93 -13.32 -11.66 1.75
N ARG A 94 -12.16 -11.48 1.12
CA ARG A 94 -10.87 -11.38 1.81
C ARG A 94 -10.78 -10.20 2.77
N PHE A 95 -11.40 -9.09 2.41
CA PHE A 95 -11.39 -7.85 3.21
C PHE A 95 -12.62 -7.71 4.12
N ALA A 96 -13.44 -8.76 4.24
CA ALA A 96 -14.69 -8.77 5.02
C ALA A 96 -15.62 -7.60 4.65
N LEU A 97 -15.75 -7.33 3.35
CA LEU A 97 -16.58 -6.27 2.78
C LEU A 97 -17.80 -6.80 2.01
N ALA A 98 -17.98 -8.13 1.93
CA ALA A 98 -19.06 -8.74 1.14
C ALA A 98 -20.45 -8.23 1.56
N GLN A 99 -20.71 -8.10 2.86
CA GLN A 99 -22.00 -7.57 3.38
C GLN A 99 -22.18 -6.06 3.13
N ARG A 100 -21.13 -5.37 2.72
CA ARG A 100 -21.11 -3.93 2.40
C ARG A 100 -21.02 -3.66 0.90
N ALA A 101 -21.05 -4.69 0.05
CA ALA A 101 -20.83 -4.57 -1.39
C ALA A 101 -21.69 -3.47 -2.03
N ASP A 102 -22.97 -3.38 -1.67
CA ASP A 102 -23.93 -2.41 -2.18
C ASP A 102 -23.98 -1.09 -1.38
N SER A 103 -23.22 -0.98 -0.28
CA SER A 103 -23.15 0.25 0.52
C SER A 103 -22.29 1.28 -0.19
N LEU A 104 -22.65 2.56 -0.11
CA LEU A 104 -21.80 3.64 -0.59
C LEU A 104 -20.49 3.69 0.23
N ALA A 105 -19.37 3.83 -0.44
CA ALA A 105 -18.05 3.87 0.22
C ALA A 105 -17.95 5.00 1.25
N GLY A 106 -18.64 6.13 1.03
CA GLY A 106 -18.68 7.24 1.97
C GLY A 106 -19.47 6.96 3.25
N HIS A 107 -20.25 5.89 3.32
CA HIS A 107 -21.03 5.49 4.51
C HIS A 107 -20.33 4.42 5.36
N LEU A 108 -19.17 3.94 4.93
CA LEU A 108 -18.36 2.99 5.67
C LEU A 108 -17.74 3.62 6.92
N SER A 109 -17.51 2.83 7.96
CA SER A 109 -16.66 3.21 9.08
C SER A 109 -15.22 3.47 8.59
N HIS A 110 -14.42 4.17 9.39
CA HIS A 110 -13.03 4.46 9.04
C HIS A 110 -12.20 3.18 8.78
N GLY A 111 -12.37 2.16 9.61
CA GLY A 111 -11.71 0.86 9.41
C GLY A 111 -12.15 0.14 8.14
N GLU A 112 -13.46 0.16 7.82
CA GLU A 112 -13.99 -0.41 6.57
C GLU A 112 -13.48 0.36 5.35
N GLN A 113 -13.42 1.70 5.41
CA GLN A 113 -12.84 2.52 4.35
C GLN A 113 -11.38 2.15 4.11
N ARG A 114 -10.60 1.97 5.18
CA ARG A 114 -9.19 1.58 5.06
C ARG A 114 -9.01 0.20 4.45
N ARG A 115 -9.83 -0.77 4.85
CA ARG A 115 -9.84 -2.10 4.20
C ARG A 115 -10.16 -2.00 2.71
N LEU A 116 -11.14 -1.17 2.34
CA LEU A 116 -11.50 -0.93 0.94
C LEU A 116 -10.36 -0.26 0.16
N GLU A 117 -9.64 0.70 0.74
CA GLU A 117 -8.47 1.33 0.11
C GLU A 117 -7.35 0.33 -0.19
N ILE A 118 -7.03 -0.56 0.76
CA ILE A 118 -6.01 -1.59 0.56
C ILE A 118 -6.50 -2.59 -0.50
N ALA A 119 -7.77 -3.02 -0.43
CA ALA A 119 -8.37 -3.89 -1.42
C ALA A 119 -8.34 -3.28 -2.82
N LEU A 120 -8.65 -1.98 -2.95
CA LEU A 120 -8.60 -1.24 -4.21
C LEU A 120 -7.17 -1.20 -4.79
N ALA A 121 -6.15 -0.97 -3.95
CA ALA A 121 -4.76 -0.99 -4.37
C ALA A 121 -4.32 -2.39 -4.85
N LEU A 122 -4.91 -3.46 -4.30
CA LEU A 122 -4.65 -4.84 -4.72
C LEU A 122 -5.48 -5.30 -5.92
N ALA A 123 -6.50 -4.55 -6.31
CA ALA A 123 -7.43 -4.96 -7.36
C ALA A 123 -6.73 -5.20 -8.72
N ALA A 124 -5.67 -4.44 -9.01
CA ALA A 124 -4.84 -4.60 -10.21
C ALA A 124 -3.78 -5.71 -10.10
N ALA A 125 -3.77 -6.52 -9.03
CA ALA A 125 -2.77 -7.56 -8.76
C ALA A 125 -1.31 -7.03 -8.87
N PRO A 126 -0.92 -6.03 -8.06
CA PRO A 126 0.39 -5.43 -8.14
C PRO A 126 1.49 -6.40 -7.66
N LYS A 127 2.73 -6.13 -8.08
CA LYS A 127 3.95 -6.81 -7.62
C LYS A 127 4.55 -6.13 -6.38
N LEU A 128 4.34 -4.81 -6.28
CA LEU A 128 4.78 -3.97 -5.17
C LEU A 128 3.63 -3.08 -4.71
N LEU A 129 3.29 -3.17 -3.43
CA LEU A 129 2.30 -2.35 -2.77
C LEU A 129 2.99 -1.36 -1.82
N LEU A 130 2.77 -0.07 -2.04
CA LEU A 130 3.25 0.99 -1.17
C LEU A 130 2.14 1.40 -0.19
N LEU A 131 2.39 1.24 1.12
CA LEU A 131 1.48 1.62 2.19
C LEU A 131 2.08 2.77 3.02
N ASP A 132 1.39 3.89 3.06
CA ASP A 132 1.82 5.10 3.78
C ASP A 132 0.94 5.30 5.01
N GLU A 133 1.50 5.01 6.20
CA GLU A 133 0.85 5.09 7.52
C GLU A 133 -0.56 4.44 7.54
N PRO A 134 -0.68 3.13 7.17
CA PRO A 134 -1.98 2.48 6.99
C PRO A 134 -2.80 2.36 8.27
N THR A 135 -2.19 2.54 9.44
CA THR A 135 -2.87 2.44 10.75
C THR A 135 -3.13 3.79 11.41
N GLN A 136 -2.77 4.89 10.74
CA GLN A 136 -2.93 6.22 11.31
C GLN A 136 -4.39 6.56 11.65
N GLY A 137 -4.63 7.03 12.89
CA GLY A 137 -5.96 7.45 13.35
C GLY A 137 -6.91 6.30 13.70
N MET A 138 -6.44 5.06 13.72
CA MET A 138 -7.23 3.88 14.08
C MET A 138 -7.28 3.63 15.60
N SER A 139 -8.32 2.95 16.03
CA SER A 139 -8.35 2.36 17.36
C SER A 139 -7.32 1.21 17.48
N HIS A 140 -6.98 0.80 18.71
CA HIS A 140 -6.07 -0.34 18.91
C HIS A 140 -6.59 -1.64 18.26
N GLY A 141 -7.91 -1.88 18.31
CA GLY A 141 -8.52 -3.04 17.66
C GLY A 141 -8.37 -3.02 16.15
N ASP A 142 -8.74 -1.90 15.50
CA ASP A 142 -8.63 -1.73 14.05
C ASP A 142 -7.17 -1.80 13.57
N THR A 143 -6.23 -1.29 14.38
CA THR A 143 -4.78 -1.38 14.11
C THR A 143 -4.33 -2.83 14.07
N ALA A 144 -4.74 -3.64 15.06
CA ALA A 144 -4.37 -5.05 15.11
C ALA A 144 -4.95 -5.84 13.92
N GLU A 145 -6.21 -5.60 13.56
CA GLU A 145 -6.86 -6.22 12.40
C GLU A 145 -6.14 -5.83 11.09
N THR A 146 -5.83 -4.54 10.93
CA THR A 146 -5.11 -4.04 9.74
C THR A 146 -3.70 -4.61 9.66
N ALA A 147 -3.00 -4.72 10.79
CA ALA A 147 -1.68 -5.34 10.87
C ALA A 147 -1.71 -6.81 10.46
N ALA A 148 -2.67 -7.58 10.98
CA ALA A 148 -2.86 -8.98 10.62
C ALA A 148 -3.16 -9.14 9.12
N LEU A 149 -3.99 -8.26 8.56
CA LEU A 149 -4.29 -8.21 7.15
C LEU A 149 -3.02 -7.94 6.32
N ILE A 150 -2.26 -6.89 6.62
CA ILE A 150 -1.00 -6.55 5.94
C ILE A 150 -0.03 -7.74 5.97
N LYS A 151 0.11 -8.39 7.11
CA LYS A 151 0.96 -9.57 7.27
C LYS A 151 0.52 -10.73 6.39
N SER A 152 -0.79 -10.96 6.25
CA SER A 152 -1.32 -12.00 5.36
C SER A 152 -1.05 -11.71 3.88
N LEU A 153 -1.01 -10.43 3.48
CA LEU A 153 -0.73 -10.01 2.12
C LEU A 153 0.75 -10.17 1.74
N ALA A 154 1.66 -10.11 2.70
CA ALA A 154 3.10 -10.18 2.46
C ALA A 154 3.57 -11.50 1.83
N SER A 155 2.76 -12.56 1.89
CA SER A 155 3.04 -13.82 1.20
C SER A 155 2.78 -13.77 -0.32
N GLU A 156 2.05 -12.78 -0.81
CA GLU A 156 1.60 -12.69 -2.21
C GLU A 156 2.15 -11.47 -2.94
N VAL A 157 2.39 -10.39 -2.21
CA VAL A 157 2.86 -9.12 -2.79
C VAL A 157 3.97 -8.55 -1.92
N THR A 158 5.01 -8.00 -2.55
CA THR A 158 6.02 -7.23 -1.82
C THR A 158 5.37 -5.95 -1.30
N ILE A 159 5.54 -5.68 0.00
CA ILE A 159 4.97 -4.49 0.64
C ILE A 159 6.12 -3.58 1.08
N LEU A 160 6.08 -2.32 0.67
CA LEU A 160 6.90 -1.27 1.24
C LEU A 160 6.01 -0.40 2.13
N LEU A 161 6.26 -0.48 3.43
CA LEU A 161 5.45 0.15 4.48
C LEU A 161 6.19 1.35 5.09
N ILE A 162 5.52 2.48 5.23
CA ILE A 162 5.91 3.55 6.15
C ILE A 162 4.95 3.53 7.33
N GLU A 163 5.51 3.51 8.53
CA GLU A 163 4.78 3.68 9.78
C GLU A 163 5.60 4.51 10.78
N HIS A 164 4.91 5.12 11.72
CA HIS A 164 5.53 5.86 12.81
C HIS A 164 5.60 5.05 14.11
N ASP A 165 4.77 4.04 14.25
CA ASP A 165 4.85 3.07 15.35
C ASP A 165 5.97 2.06 15.08
N ILE A 166 7.08 2.20 15.83
CA ILE A 166 8.26 1.37 15.67
C ILE A 166 7.95 -0.08 16.05
N GLY A 167 7.11 -0.30 17.07
CA GLY A 167 6.69 -1.65 17.48
C GLY A 167 6.02 -2.38 16.31
N LEU A 168 5.03 -1.71 15.70
CA LEU A 168 4.30 -2.24 14.55
C LEU A 168 5.22 -2.52 13.35
N VAL A 169 6.15 -1.60 13.04
CA VAL A 169 7.14 -1.82 11.97
C VAL A 169 7.95 -3.09 12.23
N MET A 170 8.45 -3.25 13.46
CA MET A 170 9.29 -4.40 13.82
C MET A 170 8.54 -5.73 13.80
N ASP A 171 7.22 -5.71 14.04
CA ASP A 171 6.39 -6.92 14.08
C ASP A 171 5.88 -7.33 12.68
N LEU A 172 5.74 -6.35 11.76
CA LEU A 172 5.24 -6.59 10.40
C LEU A 172 6.34 -6.85 9.37
N SER A 173 7.55 -6.31 9.59
CA SER A 173 8.57 -6.26 8.55
C SER A 173 9.54 -7.42 8.63
N ASP A 174 9.92 -7.98 7.47
CA ASP A 174 11.04 -8.91 7.34
C ASP A 174 12.38 -8.14 7.24
N HIS A 175 12.32 -6.91 6.73
CA HIS A 175 13.48 -6.05 6.51
C HIS A 175 13.13 -4.59 6.79
N VAL A 176 13.98 -3.88 7.53
CA VAL A 176 13.75 -2.50 7.95
C VAL A 176 14.85 -1.59 7.44
N ILE A 177 14.47 -0.47 6.87
CA ILE A 177 15.37 0.62 6.47
C ILE A 177 15.07 1.83 7.35
N VAL A 178 16.07 2.29 8.08
CA VAL A 178 15.95 3.46 8.96
C VAL A 178 16.53 4.68 8.26
N LEU A 179 15.71 5.72 8.13
CA LEU A 179 16.10 7.00 7.57
C LEU A 179 16.22 8.05 8.68
N HIS A 180 17.29 8.83 8.64
CA HIS A 180 17.49 9.99 9.52
C HIS A 180 18.01 11.18 8.71
N GLN A 181 17.34 12.33 8.79
CA GLN A 181 17.71 13.55 8.05
C GLN A 181 17.98 13.32 6.54
N GLY A 182 17.14 12.53 5.89
CA GLY A 182 17.23 12.22 4.46
C GLY A 182 18.34 11.24 4.07
N ARG A 183 19.00 10.59 5.03
CA ARG A 183 20.06 9.60 4.81
C ARG A 183 19.66 8.25 5.40
N LYS A 184 20.15 7.18 4.81
CA LYS A 184 20.03 5.84 5.40
C LYS A 184 20.95 5.74 6.62
N LEU A 185 20.36 5.54 7.79
CA LEU A 185 21.07 5.35 9.06
C LEU A 185 21.43 3.89 9.29
N ALA A 186 20.47 2.99 9.10
CA ALA A 186 20.65 1.55 9.27
C ALA A 186 19.74 0.77 8.32
N GLU A 187 20.06 -0.49 8.09
CA GLU A 187 19.27 -1.41 7.27
C GLU A 187 19.54 -2.84 7.73
N GLY A 188 18.48 -3.65 7.87
CA GLY A 188 18.60 -5.05 8.26
C GLY A 188 17.30 -5.65 8.79
N MET A 189 17.41 -6.86 9.34
CA MET A 189 16.31 -7.53 10.00
C MET A 189 15.89 -6.76 11.27
N PRO A 190 14.61 -6.83 11.69
CA PRO A 190 14.10 -6.11 12.87
C PRO A 190 14.95 -6.28 14.13
N ALA A 191 15.45 -7.50 14.40
CA ALA A 191 16.27 -7.78 15.57
C ALA A 191 17.61 -7.00 15.53
N ALA A 192 18.26 -6.92 14.36
CA ALA A 192 19.50 -6.17 14.18
C ALA A 192 19.26 -4.66 14.34
N ILE A 193 18.16 -4.15 13.81
CA ILE A 193 17.78 -2.73 13.91
C ILE A 193 17.47 -2.34 15.37
N ARG A 194 16.79 -3.19 16.14
CA ARG A 194 16.55 -2.97 17.59
C ARG A 194 17.85 -2.88 18.39
N ALA A 195 18.88 -3.62 17.99
CA ALA A 195 20.20 -3.65 18.65
C ALA A 195 21.13 -2.52 18.22
N ASP A 196 20.84 -1.84 17.11
CA ASP A 196 21.69 -0.79 16.54
C ASP A 196 21.76 0.45 17.45
N ALA A 197 22.99 0.83 17.87
CA ALA A 197 23.21 1.95 18.78
C ALA A 197 22.81 3.29 18.15
N GLY A 198 23.02 3.49 16.85
CA GLY A 198 22.64 4.70 16.13
C GLY A 198 21.11 4.86 16.03
N VAL A 199 20.41 3.76 15.79
CA VAL A 199 18.93 3.74 15.77
C VAL A 199 18.37 4.02 17.17
N ARG A 200 18.94 3.40 18.20
CA ARG A 200 18.53 3.65 19.59
C ARG A 200 18.70 5.09 19.97
N ALA A 201 19.84 5.71 19.68
CA ALA A 201 20.11 7.10 19.95
C ALA A 201 19.16 8.06 19.19
N ALA A 202 18.82 7.73 17.93
CA ALA A 202 18.00 8.60 17.08
C ALA A 202 16.49 8.49 17.32
N TYR A 203 15.98 7.30 17.71
CA TYR A 203 14.55 6.99 17.71
C TYR A 203 14.01 6.37 19.00
N LEU A 204 14.82 5.62 19.76
CA LEU A 204 14.33 4.88 20.94
C LEU A 204 14.64 5.58 22.26
N GLY A 205 15.39 6.69 22.22
CA GLY A 205 15.87 7.38 23.41
C GLY A 205 16.98 6.58 24.11
N THR A 206 17.84 7.27 24.84
CA THR A 206 18.73 6.65 25.85
C THR A 206 17.88 6.32 27.06
N GLY A 207 17.38 5.08 27.16
CA GLY A 207 16.85 4.57 28.41
C GLY A 207 17.95 4.36 29.42
#